data_aaed83a6c84879fa14933c5b575d506f
#
_entry.id   aaed83a6c84879fa14933c5b575d506f
#
_cell.length_a   1.000
_cell.length_b   1.000
_cell.length_c   1.000
_cell.angle_alpha   90.00
_cell.angle_beta   90.00
_cell.angle_gamma   90.00
#
_symmetry.space_group_name_H-M   'P 1'
#
loop_
_entity.id
_entity.type
_entity.pdbx_description
1 polymer ?
#
loop_
_entity_poly.entity_id
_entity_poly.type
_entity_poly.pdbx_seq_one_letter_code
_entity_poly.pdbx_strand_id
1 'polypeptide(L)'
;MKRVLYFTGYRMVAQEWSGRLLASSVYFEPDEQGLDLFAAYLRSFRNEPVRMLVDLIEEEFRQIRIPLLRGSDRQAILKRNYAKYFRTSEYRFAISQSIVKGSRKEEKLLLIGLTNQYLLEPWLNLIEETRTPLSGIISLPLLSEQFVRKNTFANKAVILVSQQVPSNLRQSVFVDGKLILSRLVPIASFYQGDYASDVLRDIESTHRYLISQRIVERAETMSVQILTNKRHFDKLTARCEEETQYDVKILEINQLLEREQIEVPDEQDFSSALYCHLASKKLTINHYALPKQRRYFQLHKVSLGLKVASIALVAVGFGLATTSGVKGLGFHNTIVETTQLEQKYKAKFNQLSESRVDSTTSTSDMAHIVQAVEKIENKYLVDPESMFVLISRDMSIFSDIRVKKINWFVSNISSSLTTEEVVWEKAKKRSKRKIEKRKKNAPKAKKGFFEIASVEAEFLNFDGNYRYVLSAVDDLEKSMSESGNYFSVEVTKRPLDIEPEKRLSGDAGVLRGNLQIKAELGLRLVREVKRDE
;
A
#
# COMPACT_ATOMS: atom_id res chain seq x y z
N MET A 1 1.24 -0.35 0.46
CA MET A 1 1.83 0.79 1.16
C MET A 1 1.02 1.14 2.40
N LYS A 2 1.63 1.76 3.41
CA LYS A 2 0.91 2.20 4.63
C LYS A 2 0.98 3.72 4.70
N ARG A 3 -0.16 4.38 4.90
CA ARG A 3 -0.24 5.85 4.94
C ARG A 3 -0.49 6.35 6.34
N VAL A 4 0.33 7.32 6.76
CA VAL A 4 0.20 8.02 8.03
C VAL A 4 -0.03 9.50 7.74
N LEU A 5 -1.13 10.02 8.24
CA LEU A 5 -1.48 11.44 8.24
C LEU A 5 -0.98 12.02 9.56
N TYR A 6 0.04 12.83 9.50
CA TYR A 6 0.66 13.43 10.68
C TYR A 6 0.21 14.88 10.84
N PHE A 7 -0.40 15.19 11.98
CA PHE A 7 -0.99 16.50 12.26
C PHE A 7 -0.38 17.12 13.51
N THR A 8 0.16 18.33 13.37
CA THR A 8 0.85 19.09 14.44
C THR A 8 0.04 20.27 14.99
N GLY A 9 -1.25 20.34 14.68
CA GLY A 9 -2.13 21.45 15.04
C GLY A 9 -2.14 22.60 14.03
N TYR A 10 -1.21 22.61 13.08
CA TYR A 10 -1.11 23.63 12.04
C TYR A 10 -1.33 23.03 10.66
N ARG A 11 -0.47 22.15 10.21
CA ARG A 11 -0.53 21.54 8.88
C ARG A 11 -0.63 20.02 8.95
N MET A 12 -1.14 19.43 7.89
CA MET A 12 -1.19 17.97 7.71
C MET A 12 -0.02 17.52 6.84
N VAL A 13 0.66 16.46 7.24
CA VAL A 13 1.70 15.79 6.44
C VAL A 13 1.26 14.36 6.17
N ALA A 14 1.12 13.97 4.90
CA ALA A 14 0.87 12.59 4.52
C ALA A 14 2.19 11.90 4.21
N GLN A 15 2.50 10.83 4.92
CA GLN A 15 3.67 9.99 4.68
C GLN A 15 3.26 8.59 4.22
N GLU A 16 3.92 8.13 3.18
CA GLU A 16 3.72 6.80 2.61
C GLU A 16 4.91 5.90 2.94
N TRP A 17 4.61 4.76 3.56
CA TRP A 17 5.61 3.82 4.04
C TRP A 17 5.53 2.49 3.30
N SER A 18 6.63 2.06 2.69
CA SER A 18 6.81 0.70 2.14
C SER A 18 7.77 -0.08 3.04
N GLY A 19 7.20 -0.83 3.99
CA GLY A 19 8.02 -1.49 5.00
C GLY A 19 8.73 -0.49 5.91
N ARG A 20 10.05 -0.34 5.73
CA ARG A 20 10.92 0.60 6.46
C ARG A 20 11.30 1.83 5.65
N LEU A 21 10.95 1.87 4.37
CA LEU A 21 11.23 2.97 3.45
C LEU A 21 10.12 4.01 3.48
N LEU A 22 10.47 5.27 3.66
CA LEU A 22 9.60 6.42 3.43
C LEU A 22 9.57 6.70 1.91
N ALA A 23 8.50 6.27 1.26
CA ALA A 23 8.37 6.38 -0.19
C ALA A 23 7.96 7.80 -0.63
N SER A 24 7.16 8.50 0.17
CA SER A 24 6.73 9.87 -0.13
C SER A 24 6.32 10.63 1.13
N SER A 25 6.45 11.95 1.09
CA SER A 25 5.98 12.88 2.12
C SER A 25 5.41 14.12 1.44
N VAL A 26 4.15 14.42 1.71
CA VAL A 26 3.42 15.55 1.12
C VAL A 26 2.76 16.35 2.24
N TYR A 27 2.85 17.69 2.19
CA TYR A 27 2.20 18.57 3.17
C TYR A 27 1.01 19.29 2.57
N PHE A 28 0.05 19.59 3.46
CA PHE A 28 -1.16 20.31 3.15
C PHE A 28 -1.33 21.42 4.19
N GLU A 29 -1.46 22.65 3.73
CA GLU A 29 -1.72 23.79 4.58
C GLU A 29 -3.21 23.85 4.97
N PRO A 30 -3.57 24.49 6.09
CA PRO A 30 -4.95 24.57 6.58
C PRO A 30 -5.77 25.67 5.88
N ASP A 31 -5.49 25.94 4.63
CA ASP A 31 -6.22 26.86 3.77
C ASP A 31 -7.12 26.11 2.78
N GLU A 32 -7.95 26.83 2.06
CA GLU A 32 -8.88 26.24 1.09
C GLU A 32 -8.17 25.42 0.02
N GLN A 33 -7.05 25.93 -0.51
CA GLN A 33 -6.25 25.23 -1.52
C GLN A 33 -5.61 23.96 -0.96
N GLY A 34 -5.05 24.00 0.24
CA GLY A 34 -4.44 22.82 0.88
C GLY A 34 -5.46 21.76 1.24
N LEU A 35 -6.67 22.15 1.64
CA LEU A 35 -7.79 21.23 1.90
C LEU A 35 -8.26 20.55 0.59
N ASP A 36 -8.34 21.29 -0.52
CA ASP A 36 -8.67 20.72 -1.82
C ASP A 36 -7.61 19.73 -2.32
N LEU A 37 -6.33 20.09 -2.17
CA LEU A 37 -5.22 19.18 -2.49
C LEU A 37 -5.25 17.92 -1.61
N PHE A 38 -5.57 18.05 -0.34
CA PHE A 38 -5.73 16.92 0.57
C PHE A 38 -6.90 16.03 0.15
N ALA A 39 -8.03 16.61 -0.23
CA ALA A 39 -9.16 15.86 -0.76
C ALA A 39 -8.82 15.12 -2.05
N ALA A 40 -8.08 15.75 -2.97
CA ALA A 40 -7.59 15.13 -4.19
C ALA A 40 -6.61 13.96 -3.89
N TYR A 41 -5.70 14.19 -2.94
CA TYR A 41 -4.79 13.15 -2.44
C TYR A 41 -5.56 11.94 -1.90
N LEU A 42 -6.57 12.14 -1.04
CA LEU A 42 -7.37 11.05 -0.49
C LEU A 42 -8.14 10.28 -1.58
N ARG A 43 -8.64 10.97 -2.63
CA ARG A 43 -9.34 10.35 -3.76
C ARG A 43 -8.43 9.51 -4.64
N SER A 44 -7.14 9.86 -4.77
CA SER A 44 -6.17 9.11 -5.59
C SER A 44 -5.89 7.70 -5.04
N PHE A 45 -6.15 7.47 -3.75
CA PHE A 45 -5.88 6.19 -3.06
C PHE A 45 -7.16 5.55 -2.49
N ARG A 46 -8.22 5.51 -3.28
CA ARG A 46 -9.49 4.91 -2.84
C ARG A 46 -9.28 3.52 -2.25
N ASN A 47 -9.92 3.28 -1.10
CA ASN A 47 -9.93 2.02 -0.35
C ASN A 47 -8.64 1.63 0.38
N GLU A 48 -7.61 2.45 0.40
CA GLU A 48 -6.47 2.16 1.25
C GLU A 48 -6.63 2.80 2.64
N PRO A 49 -6.37 2.04 3.71
CA PRO A 49 -6.55 2.56 5.06
C PRO A 49 -5.46 3.58 5.40
N VAL A 50 -5.89 4.72 5.93
CA VAL A 50 -5.03 5.75 6.50
C VAL A 50 -5.05 5.70 8.02
N ARG A 51 -4.02 6.25 8.63
CA ARG A 51 -3.92 6.46 10.06
C ARG A 51 -3.54 7.91 10.34
N MET A 52 -4.15 8.51 11.35
CA MET A 52 -3.78 9.84 11.79
C MET A 52 -2.93 9.77 13.06
N LEU A 53 -1.77 10.40 13.05
CA LEU A 53 -0.93 10.65 14.21
C LEU A 53 -1.05 12.12 14.57
N VAL A 54 -1.36 12.42 15.83
CA VAL A 54 -1.52 13.80 16.30
C VAL A 54 -0.47 14.17 17.34
N ASP A 55 0.04 15.37 17.22
CA ASP A 55 1.00 16.00 18.15
C ASP A 55 0.54 17.43 18.44
N LEU A 56 -0.35 17.57 19.44
CA LEU A 56 -1.08 18.79 19.70
C LEU A 56 -0.74 19.38 21.07
N ILE A 57 -0.73 20.71 21.19
CA ILE A 57 -0.63 21.40 22.47
C ILE A 57 -1.92 21.25 23.28
N GLU A 58 -3.04 21.09 22.60
CA GLU A 58 -4.37 20.92 23.16
C GLU A 58 -4.63 19.52 23.70
N GLU A 59 -3.63 18.68 23.78
CA GLU A 59 -3.73 17.33 24.35
C GLU A 59 -3.46 17.39 25.85
N GLU A 60 -4.46 17.06 26.66
CA GLU A 60 -4.40 17.10 28.11
C GLU A 60 -4.36 15.71 28.72
N PHE A 61 -3.50 15.54 29.73
CA PHE A 61 -3.25 14.28 30.44
C PHE A 61 -3.64 14.42 31.92
N ARG A 62 -4.48 13.51 32.43
CA ARG A 62 -4.94 13.51 33.82
C ARG A 62 -4.87 12.13 34.44
N GLN A 63 -4.08 11.98 35.48
CA GLN A 63 -4.06 10.76 36.28
C GLN A 63 -5.21 10.76 37.27
N ILE A 64 -5.95 9.66 37.33
CA ILE A 64 -6.99 9.43 38.32
C ILE A 64 -6.89 8.02 38.90
N ARG A 65 -7.48 7.84 40.07
CA ARG A 65 -7.69 6.51 40.67
C ARG A 65 -9.19 6.25 40.71
N ILE A 66 -9.57 5.06 40.34
CA ILE A 66 -10.96 4.60 40.41
C ILE A 66 -10.98 3.23 41.11
N PRO A 67 -12.09 2.82 41.76
CA PRO A 67 -12.25 1.44 42.20
C PRO A 67 -12.07 0.48 41.05
N LEU A 68 -11.51 -0.71 41.28
CA LEU A 68 -11.36 -1.75 40.26
C LEU A 68 -12.72 -2.34 39.89
N LEU A 69 -13.33 -1.84 38.83
CA LEU A 69 -14.64 -2.22 38.33
C LEU A 69 -14.55 -2.80 36.92
N ARG A 70 -15.59 -3.50 36.48
CA ARG A 70 -15.72 -4.07 35.12
C ARG A 70 -17.07 -3.69 34.50
N GLY A 71 -17.16 -3.85 33.18
CA GLY A 71 -18.42 -3.67 32.43
C GLY A 71 -19.02 -2.26 32.54
N SER A 72 -20.34 -2.20 32.77
CA SER A 72 -21.16 -0.98 32.82
C SER A 72 -20.70 0.01 33.89
N ASP A 73 -20.33 -0.48 35.07
CA ASP A 73 -19.96 0.37 36.20
C ASP A 73 -18.66 1.13 35.94
N ARG A 74 -17.67 0.44 35.35
CA ARG A 74 -16.43 1.09 34.91
C ARG A 74 -16.73 2.17 33.85
N GLN A 75 -17.61 1.87 32.88
CA GLN A 75 -18.01 2.83 31.85
C GLN A 75 -18.73 4.04 32.45
N ALA A 76 -19.60 3.83 33.44
CA ALA A 76 -20.31 4.93 34.12
C ALA A 76 -19.34 5.86 34.86
N ILE A 77 -18.33 5.30 35.55
CA ILE A 77 -17.30 6.11 36.22
C ILE A 77 -16.42 6.87 35.20
N LEU A 78 -16.03 6.22 34.11
CA LEU A 78 -15.27 6.88 33.03
C LEU A 78 -16.07 8.02 32.43
N LYS A 79 -17.37 7.82 32.14
CA LYS A 79 -18.26 8.86 31.60
C LYS A 79 -18.34 10.07 32.53
N ARG A 80 -18.44 9.86 33.84
CA ARG A 80 -18.45 10.96 34.83
C ARG A 80 -17.12 11.72 34.84
N ASN A 81 -16.00 11.02 34.81
CA ASN A 81 -14.67 11.66 34.79
C ASN A 81 -14.42 12.41 33.48
N TYR A 82 -14.85 11.88 32.35
CA TYR A 82 -14.80 12.60 31.08
C TYR A 82 -15.65 13.87 31.10
N ALA A 83 -16.85 13.82 31.65
CA ALA A 83 -17.70 15.01 31.81
C ALA A 83 -17.10 16.04 32.78
N LYS A 84 -16.29 15.61 33.76
CA LYS A 84 -15.61 16.48 34.69
C LYS A 84 -14.40 17.20 34.06
N TYR A 85 -13.55 16.46 33.32
CA TYR A 85 -12.27 16.97 32.85
C TYR A 85 -12.30 17.41 31.38
N PHE A 86 -13.13 16.78 30.53
CA PHE A 86 -13.18 17.00 29.08
C PHE A 86 -14.62 17.23 28.60
N ARG A 87 -15.25 18.31 29.11
CA ARG A 87 -16.68 18.61 28.86
C ARG A 87 -17.01 18.80 27.39
N THR A 88 -16.17 19.53 26.68
CA THR A 88 -16.41 20.01 25.32
C THR A 88 -15.87 19.10 24.24
N SER A 89 -15.09 18.08 24.60
CA SER A 89 -14.44 17.21 23.63
C SER A 89 -15.06 15.83 23.60
N GLU A 90 -15.30 15.32 22.41
CA GLU A 90 -15.63 13.90 22.16
C GLU A 90 -14.36 13.03 22.05
N TYR A 91 -13.20 13.64 21.72
CA TYR A 91 -11.93 12.96 21.54
C TYR A 91 -11.24 12.72 22.88
N ARG A 92 -11.61 11.62 23.53
CA ARG A 92 -11.15 11.26 24.87
C ARG A 92 -10.90 9.77 24.99
N PHE A 93 -9.89 9.42 25.75
CA PHE A 93 -9.44 8.04 25.92
C PHE A 93 -8.97 7.81 27.36
N ALA A 94 -9.13 6.58 27.87
CA ALA A 94 -8.60 6.16 29.17
C ALA A 94 -7.74 4.92 29.01
N ILE A 95 -6.53 4.98 29.57
CA ILE A 95 -5.60 3.85 29.57
C ILE A 95 -5.33 3.41 31.01
N SER A 96 -5.42 2.09 31.26
CA SER A 96 -5.06 1.51 32.55
C SER A 96 -3.55 1.51 32.71
N GLN A 97 -3.06 2.08 33.80
CA GLN A 97 -1.63 2.12 34.11
C GLN A 97 -1.21 1.03 35.08
N SER A 98 -1.90 0.91 36.21
CA SER A 98 -1.60 -0.10 37.21
C SER A 98 -2.81 -0.40 38.09
N ILE A 99 -2.78 -1.52 38.77
CA ILE A 99 -3.71 -1.88 39.84
C ILE A 99 -2.97 -1.72 41.16
N VAL A 100 -3.48 -0.81 42.00
CA VAL A 100 -2.94 -0.58 43.35
C VAL A 100 -3.63 -1.56 44.30
N LYS A 101 -2.81 -2.39 44.98
CA LYS A 101 -3.27 -3.33 45.98
C LYS A 101 -3.24 -2.61 47.34
N GLY A 102 -4.40 -2.33 47.93
CA GLY A 102 -4.57 -1.76 49.26
C GLY A 102 -5.78 -2.45 49.94
N SER A 103 -6.35 -1.82 50.96
CA SER A 103 -7.59 -2.29 51.61
C SER A 103 -8.74 -2.42 50.61
N ARG A 104 -8.76 -1.57 49.59
CA ARG A 104 -9.61 -1.69 48.40
C ARG A 104 -8.72 -1.69 47.17
N LYS A 105 -9.02 -2.58 46.19
CA LYS A 105 -8.31 -2.63 44.90
C LYS A 105 -8.72 -1.41 44.08
N GLU A 106 -7.76 -0.60 43.66
CA GLU A 106 -7.96 0.56 42.82
C GLU A 106 -7.23 0.41 41.48
N GLU A 107 -7.82 0.93 40.43
CA GLU A 107 -7.20 1.07 39.12
C GLU A 107 -6.67 2.49 38.95
N LYS A 108 -5.37 2.65 38.67
CA LYS A 108 -4.75 3.92 38.29
C LYS A 108 -4.92 4.08 36.77
N LEU A 109 -5.61 5.12 36.36
CA LEU A 109 -5.88 5.44 34.96
C LEU A 109 -5.19 6.74 34.56
N LEU A 110 -4.74 6.78 33.31
CA LEU A 110 -4.45 8.00 32.59
C LEU A 110 -5.64 8.34 31.70
N LEU A 111 -6.30 9.45 31.97
CA LEU A 111 -7.31 10.04 31.09
C LEU A 111 -6.63 11.02 30.15
N ILE A 112 -7.01 10.99 28.91
CA ILE A 112 -6.45 11.82 27.86
C ILE A 112 -7.61 12.41 27.06
N GLY A 113 -7.50 13.67 26.68
CA GLY A 113 -8.50 14.33 25.86
C GLY A 113 -7.94 15.49 25.08
N LEU A 114 -8.52 15.76 23.92
CA LEU A 114 -8.23 16.96 23.15
C LEU A 114 -9.13 18.09 23.62
N THR A 115 -8.59 19.19 24.10
CA THR A 115 -9.36 20.33 24.61
C THR A 115 -9.97 21.17 23.48
N ASN A 116 -9.32 21.18 22.30
CA ASN A 116 -9.82 21.84 21.09
C ASN A 116 -10.02 20.83 19.96
N GLN A 117 -11.23 20.34 19.81
CA GLN A 117 -11.58 19.37 18.76
C GLN A 117 -11.70 19.99 17.36
N TYR A 118 -11.96 21.30 17.25
CA TYR A 118 -12.20 22.00 15.99
C TYR A 118 -10.98 21.97 15.05
N LEU A 119 -9.78 21.79 15.60
CA LEU A 119 -8.55 21.68 14.79
C LEU A 119 -8.54 20.48 13.86
N LEU A 120 -9.21 19.38 14.26
CA LEU A 120 -9.27 18.14 13.47
C LEU A 120 -10.44 18.12 12.50
N GLU A 121 -11.49 18.90 12.75
CA GLU A 121 -12.74 18.82 12.00
C GLU A 121 -12.58 18.99 10.48
N PRO A 122 -11.85 19.99 9.95
CA PRO A 122 -11.71 20.16 8.50
C PRO A 122 -11.12 18.92 7.83
N TRP A 123 -10.09 18.34 8.43
CA TRP A 123 -9.39 17.17 7.92
C TRP A 123 -10.25 15.90 8.01
N LEU A 124 -10.94 15.72 9.13
CA LEU A 124 -11.79 14.55 9.37
C LEU A 124 -13.05 14.57 8.50
N ASN A 125 -13.62 15.73 8.23
CA ASN A 125 -14.73 15.89 7.31
C ASN A 125 -14.34 15.45 5.89
N LEU A 126 -13.17 15.86 5.39
CA LEU A 126 -12.67 15.42 4.09
C LEU A 126 -12.39 13.91 4.03
N ILE A 127 -11.88 13.33 5.12
CA ILE A 127 -11.68 11.87 5.23
C ILE A 127 -13.03 11.15 5.15
N GLU A 128 -14.07 11.69 5.78
CA GLU A 128 -15.43 11.12 5.76
C GLU A 128 -16.08 11.30 4.37
N GLU A 129 -16.03 12.48 3.78
CA GLU A 129 -16.56 12.79 2.45
C GLU A 129 -15.94 11.94 1.35
N THR A 130 -14.63 11.75 1.39
CA THR A 130 -13.90 10.91 0.44
C THR A 130 -14.07 9.41 0.71
N ARG A 131 -14.79 9.04 1.79
CA ARG A 131 -14.98 7.65 2.25
C ARG A 131 -13.66 6.91 2.50
N THR A 132 -12.60 7.65 2.87
CA THR A 132 -11.29 7.08 3.15
C THR A 132 -11.33 6.24 4.44
N PRO A 133 -10.83 4.99 4.44
CA PRO A 133 -10.86 4.13 5.62
C PRO A 133 -9.89 4.62 6.71
N LEU A 134 -10.38 5.38 7.69
CA LEU A 134 -9.57 5.83 8.84
C LEU A 134 -9.43 4.71 9.87
N SER A 135 -8.23 4.15 10.02
CA SER A 135 -7.96 3.05 10.97
C SER A 135 -7.99 3.50 12.42
N GLY A 136 -7.55 4.74 12.69
CA GLY A 136 -7.56 5.33 14.02
C GLY A 136 -6.82 6.66 14.06
N ILE A 137 -7.04 7.41 15.15
CA ILE A 137 -6.30 8.62 15.51
C ILE A 137 -5.45 8.28 16.74
N ILE A 138 -4.13 8.48 16.63
CA ILE A 138 -3.14 8.09 17.64
C ILE A 138 -2.49 9.34 18.23
N SER A 139 -2.38 9.39 19.54
CA SER A 139 -1.57 10.37 20.28
C SER A 139 -0.09 10.03 20.13
N LEU A 140 0.74 10.99 19.73
CA LEU A 140 2.19 10.82 19.63
C LEU A 140 2.82 10.51 20.99
N PRO A 141 2.48 11.22 22.10
CA PRO A 141 2.99 10.87 23.42
C PRO A 141 2.71 9.43 23.85
N LEU A 142 1.52 8.92 23.59
CA LEU A 142 1.21 7.50 23.89
C LEU A 142 1.96 6.53 22.97
N LEU A 143 2.18 6.90 21.74
CA LEU A 143 2.96 6.09 20.82
C LEU A 143 4.41 5.98 21.26
N SER A 144 4.96 7.07 21.83
CA SER A 144 6.35 7.13 22.30
C SER A 144 6.65 6.22 23.51
N GLU A 145 5.62 5.72 24.24
CA GLU A 145 5.82 4.67 25.26
C GLU A 145 6.59 3.46 24.73
N GLN A 146 6.34 3.09 23.46
CA GLN A 146 6.98 1.93 22.84
C GLN A 146 8.47 2.15 22.63
N PHE A 147 8.84 3.39 22.29
CA PHE A 147 10.22 3.79 22.12
C PHE A 147 10.96 3.78 23.47
N VAL A 148 10.36 4.39 24.50
CA VAL A 148 10.94 4.44 25.84
C VAL A 148 11.11 3.03 26.42
N ARG A 149 10.12 2.17 26.36
CA ARG A 149 10.20 0.78 26.84
C ARG A 149 11.32 -0.03 26.18
N LYS A 150 11.62 0.24 24.93
CA LYS A 150 12.70 -0.45 24.20
C LYS A 150 14.09 0.06 24.62
N ASN A 151 14.19 1.31 25.03
CA ASN A 151 15.47 2.01 25.25
C ASN A 151 15.80 2.29 26.73
N THR A 152 14.93 1.90 27.68
CA THR A 152 15.08 2.21 29.11
C THR A 152 14.92 0.96 29.97
N PHE A 153 15.71 0.87 31.04
CA PHE A 153 15.54 -0.16 32.07
C PHE A 153 14.28 0.14 32.91
N ALA A 154 13.58 -0.90 33.33
CA ALA A 154 12.40 -0.79 34.18
C ALA A 154 12.70 -0.07 35.51
N ASN A 155 11.68 0.59 36.10
CA ASN A 155 11.67 1.22 37.42
C ASN A 155 12.37 2.57 37.54
N LYS A 156 12.50 3.34 36.44
CA LYS A 156 12.99 4.73 36.51
C LYS A 156 11.98 5.71 35.89
N ALA A 157 11.93 6.89 36.48
CA ALA A 157 11.26 8.00 35.84
C ALA A 157 12.13 8.57 34.71
N VAL A 158 11.55 8.78 33.53
CA VAL A 158 12.25 9.23 32.33
C VAL A 158 11.52 10.41 31.72
N ILE A 159 12.24 11.47 31.42
CA ILE A 159 11.76 12.54 30.52
C ILE A 159 12.28 12.24 29.12
N LEU A 160 11.37 12.04 28.17
CA LEU A 160 11.69 11.98 26.75
C LEU A 160 11.44 13.36 26.15
N VAL A 161 12.49 13.94 25.59
CA VAL A 161 12.46 15.22 24.88
C VAL A 161 12.57 14.94 23.40
N SER A 162 11.65 15.45 22.62
CA SER A 162 11.65 15.28 21.16
C SER A 162 11.10 16.51 20.46
N GLN A 163 11.54 16.75 19.26
CA GLN A 163 11.10 17.89 18.46
C GLN A 163 10.55 17.42 17.10
N GLN A 164 9.35 17.92 16.76
CA GLN A 164 8.65 17.57 15.54
C GLN A 164 8.50 18.76 14.58
N VAL A 165 8.59 19.96 15.13
CA VAL A 165 8.57 21.24 14.41
C VAL A 165 9.53 22.21 15.06
N PRO A 166 10.08 23.22 14.36
CA PRO A 166 11.09 24.12 14.92
C PRO A 166 10.58 24.98 16.07
N SER A 167 9.28 25.25 16.15
CA SER A 167 8.67 26.15 17.14
C SER A 167 8.37 25.50 18.48
N ASN A 168 8.35 24.18 18.59
CA ASN A 168 7.87 23.48 19.79
C ASN A 168 8.75 22.28 20.15
N LEU A 169 8.94 22.09 21.45
CA LEU A 169 9.62 20.96 22.07
C LEU A 169 8.61 20.09 22.82
N ARG A 170 8.52 18.82 22.50
CA ARG A 170 7.69 17.85 23.22
C ARG A 170 8.48 17.25 24.37
N GLN A 171 7.92 17.34 25.59
CA GLN A 171 8.42 16.66 26.77
C GLN A 171 7.37 15.67 27.26
N SER A 172 7.71 14.40 27.26
CA SER A 172 6.84 13.30 27.72
C SER A 172 7.49 12.59 28.89
N VAL A 173 6.77 12.45 29.99
CA VAL A 173 7.25 11.84 31.23
C VAL A 173 6.68 10.45 31.38
N PHE A 174 7.57 9.50 31.61
CA PHE A 174 7.25 8.10 31.82
C PHE A 174 7.70 7.64 33.19
N VAL A 175 6.89 6.84 33.85
CA VAL A 175 7.24 6.09 35.05
C VAL A 175 6.92 4.64 34.80
N ASP A 176 7.86 3.75 35.06
CA ASP A 176 7.74 2.30 34.75
C ASP A 176 7.39 2.06 33.26
N GLY A 177 7.93 2.88 32.37
CA GLY A 177 7.69 2.81 30.94
C GLY A 177 6.26 3.17 30.51
N LYS A 178 5.48 3.83 31.37
CA LYS A 178 4.10 4.30 31.07
C LYS A 178 4.03 5.80 31.13
N LEU A 179 3.36 6.40 30.17
CA LEU A 179 3.16 7.83 30.07
C LEU A 179 2.38 8.35 31.30
N ILE A 180 2.89 9.37 31.95
CA ILE A 180 2.25 10.07 33.06
C ILE A 180 1.65 11.38 32.62
N LEU A 181 2.44 12.16 31.89
CA LEU A 181 2.03 13.42 31.31
C LEU A 181 2.89 13.71 30.07
N SER A 182 2.40 14.57 29.23
CA SER A 182 3.18 15.17 28.16
C SER A 182 2.78 16.62 27.98
N ARG A 183 3.76 17.46 27.59
CA ARG A 183 3.52 18.87 27.30
C ARG A 183 4.30 19.28 26.06
N LEU A 184 3.75 20.21 25.32
CA LEU A 184 4.42 20.91 24.23
C LEU A 184 4.86 22.27 24.74
N VAL A 185 6.14 22.60 24.61
CA VAL A 185 6.72 23.84 25.08
C VAL A 185 7.21 24.64 23.89
N PRO A 186 6.83 25.92 23.75
CA PRO A 186 7.38 26.78 22.70
C PRO A 186 8.88 26.94 22.85
N ILE A 187 9.63 26.84 21.75
CA ILE A 187 11.06 27.08 21.69
C ILE A 187 11.38 27.96 20.49
N ALA A 188 12.08 29.06 20.69
CA ALA A 188 12.46 30.01 19.64
C ALA A 188 13.89 29.81 19.13
N SER A 189 14.72 29.15 19.92
CA SER A 189 16.19 29.07 19.71
C SER A 189 16.62 27.98 18.71
N PHE A 190 15.69 27.30 18.02
CA PHE A 190 16.03 26.20 17.10
C PHE A 190 16.99 26.65 15.99
N TYR A 191 16.71 27.78 15.37
CA TYR A 191 17.56 28.29 14.27
C TYR A 191 18.60 29.33 14.78
N GLN A 192 18.24 30.10 15.80
CA GLN A 192 19.05 31.21 16.31
C GLN A 192 18.96 31.26 17.84
N GLY A 193 20.11 31.32 18.54
CA GLY A 193 20.17 31.37 19.98
C GLY A 193 20.84 30.17 20.64
N ASP A 194 20.74 30.11 21.97
CA ASP A 194 21.27 29.00 22.76
C ASP A 194 20.22 27.92 23.01
N TYR A 195 20.05 27.08 21.99
CA TYR A 195 19.09 25.99 22.02
C TYR A 195 19.35 25.01 23.18
N ALA A 196 20.62 24.70 23.48
CA ALA A 196 20.96 23.72 24.51
C ALA A 196 20.54 24.23 25.91
N SER A 197 20.83 25.49 26.24
CA SER A 197 20.40 26.08 27.50
C SER A 197 18.89 26.21 27.64
N ASP A 198 18.18 26.52 26.55
CA ASP A 198 16.71 26.56 26.57
C ASP A 198 16.11 25.18 26.82
N VAL A 199 16.61 24.15 26.16
CA VAL A 199 16.16 22.74 26.35
C VAL A 199 16.37 22.32 27.82
N LEU A 200 17.56 22.58 28.39
CA LEU A 200 17.85 22.20 29.78
C LEU A 200 16.98 22.96 30.78
N ARG A 201 16.79 24.27 30.59
CA ARG A 201 15.90 25.09 31.42
C ARG A 201 14.46 24.54 31.44
N ASP A 202 13.97 24.11 30.29
CA ASP A 202 12.64 23.56 30.19
C ASP A 202 12.55 22.15 30.80
N ILE A 203 13.60 21.33 30.72
CA ILE A 203 13.71 20.04 31.42
C ILE A 203 13.67 20.30 32.94
N GLU A 204 14.44 21.25 33.46
CA GLU A 204 14.44 21.63 34.85
C GLU A 204 13.05 22.08 35.33
N SER A 205 12.36 22.89 34.53
CA SER A 205 10.98 23.32 34.80
C SER A 205 10.03 22.12 34.94
N THR A 206 10.16 21.14 34.04
CA THR A 206 9.37 19.91 34.11
C THR A 206 9.73 19.08 35.34
N HIS A 207 11.00 18.91 35.64
CA HIS A 207 11.45 18.18 36.82
C HIS A 207 10.93 18.81 38.13
N ARG A 208 11.04 20.15 38.28
CA ARG A 208 10.44 20.89 39.42
C ARG A 208 8.94 20.66 39.55
N TYR A 209 8.21 20.62 38.42
CA TYR A 209 6.79 20.27 38.41
C TYR A 209 6.54 18.85 38.92
N LEU A 210 7.33 17.85 38.46
CA LEU A 210 7.19 16.46 38.91
C LEU A 210 7.43 16.29 40.42
N ILE A 211 8.42 16.98 40.96
CA ILE A 211 8.68 17.04 42.42
C ILE A 211 7.48 17.66 43.17
N SER A 212 6.94 18.76 42.65
CA SER A 212 5.77 19.43 43.26
C SER A 212 4.53 18.52 43.28
N GLN A 213 4.37 17.66 42.28
CA GLN A 213 3.29 16.67 42.20
C GLN A 213 3.60 15.37 42.96
N ARG A 214 4.76 15.28 43.62
CA ARG A 214 5.24 14.07 44.31
C ARG A 214 5.27 12.82 43.42
N ILE A 215 5.58 13.01 42.13
CA ILE A 215 5.75 11.92 41.15
C ILE A 215 7.17 11.36 41.25
N VAL A 216 8.14 12.24 41.53
CA VAL A 216 9.56 11.94 41.69
C VAL A 216 10.03 12.51 43.00
N GLU A 217 10.95 11.85 43.68
CA GLU A 217 11.58 12.33 44.92
C GLU A 217 12.69 13.33 44.57
N ARG A 218 12.91 14.33 45.46
CA ARG A 218 13.90 15.41 45.22
C ARG A 218 15.33 14.90 45.11
N ALA A 219 15.63 13.78 45.76
CA ALA A 219 16.97 13.15 45.77
C ALA A 219 17.19 12.15 44.65
N GLU A 220 16.16 11.85 43.85
CA GLU A 220 16.24 10.89 42.78
C GLU A 220 16.85 11.50 41.52
N THR A 221 17.91 10.87 40.99
CA THR A 221 18.50 11.29 39.70
C THR A 221 17.54 10.96 38.57
N MET A 222 17.07 11.97 37.86
CA MET A 222 16.15 11.85 36.76
C MET A 222 16.87 11.42 35.49
N SER A 223 16.35 10.40 34.83
CA SER A 223 16.85 10.01 33.51
C SER A 223 16.19 10.87 32.43
N VAL A 224 16.98 11.40 31.52
CA VAL A 224 16.52 12.26 30.41
C VAL A 224 17.01 11.69 29.07
N GLN A 225 16.10 11.49 28.14
CA GLN A 225 16.44 11.08 26.77
C GLN A 225 16.08 12.24 25.83
N ILE A 226 17.06 12.73 25.07
CA ILE A 226 16.87 13.84 24.14
C ILE A 226 17.07 13.33 22.72
N LEU A 227 16.02 13.44 21.89
CA LEU A 227 16.12 13.21 20.45
C LEU A 227 16.46 14.54 19.79
N THR A 228 17.60 14.62 19.13
CA THR A 228 18.09 15.85 18.50
C THR A 228 18.64 15.57 17.10
N ASN A 229 18.74 16.62 16.30
CA ASN A 229 19.41 16.56 15.02
C ASN A 229 20.92 16.75 15.15
N LYS A 230 21.66 16.48 14.08
CA LYS A 230 23.10 16.64 13.99
C LYS A 230 23.57 18.06 14.34
N ARG A 231 22.79 19.10 13.93
CA ARG A 231 23.12 20.52 14.16
C ARG A 231 23.29 20.86 15.66
N HIS A 232 22.45 20.29 16.50
CA HIS A 232 22.41 20.60 17.94
C HIS A 232 23.10 19.54 18.79
N PHE A 233 23.49 18.41 18.22
CA PHE A 233 24.01 17.25 18.95
C PHE A 233 25.24 17.60 19.79
N ASP A 234 26.28 18.17 19.17
CA ASP A 234 27.55 18.47 19.87
C ASP A 234 27.36 19.50 20.98
N LYS A 235 26.59 20.58 20.71
CA LYS A 235 26.32 21.63 21.70
C LYS A 235 25.50 21.11 22.87
N LEU A 236 24.49 20.26 22.61
CA LEU A 236 23.73 19.64 23.68
C LEU A 236 24.59 18.68 24.49
N THR A 237 25.44 17.89 23.84
CA THR A 237 26.33 16.94 24.52
C THR A 237 27.28 17.69 25.45
N ALA A 238 27.98 18.68 24.95
CA ALA A 238 28.89 19.50 25.77
C ALA A 238 28.18 20.16 26.95
N ARG A 239 26.97 20.70 26.74
CA ARG A 239 26.22 21.35 27.80
C ARG A 239 25.65 20.38 28.83
N CYS A 240 25.25 19.18 28.39
CA CYS A 240 24.74 18.13 29.29
C CYS A 240 25.84 17.45 30.12
N GLU A 241 27.09 17.42 29.65
CA GLU A 241 28.24 16.91 30.42
C GLU A 241 28.56 17.80 31.65
N GLU A 242 28.22 19.09 31.59
CA GLU A 242 28.35 20.02 32.72
C GLU A 242 27.24 19.80 33.77
N GLU A 243 26.14 19.11 33.38
CA GLU A 243 24.94 18.96 34.21
C GLU A 243 24.97 17.64 34.97
N THR A 244 25.16 17.73 36.29
CA THR A 244 25.28 16.53 37.15
C THR A 244 23.96 16.04 37.74
N GLN A 245 22.90 16.83 37.62
CA GLN A 245 21.59 16.50 38.21
C GLN A 245 20.81 15.43 37.42
N TYR A 246 21.12 15.27 36.14
CA TYR A 246 20.40 14.37 35.23
C TYR A 246 21.29 13.27 34.66
N ASP A 247 20.72 12.07 34.50
CA ASP A 247 21.32 11.01 33.70
C ASP A 247 20.86 11.22 32.25
N VAL A 248 21.64 11.98 31.45
CA VAL A 248 21.23 12.44 30.12
C VAL A 248 21.77 11.48 29.06
N LYS A 249 20.85 11.02 28.21
CA LYS A 249 21.18 10.28 26.98
C LYS A 249 20.71 11.04 25.76
N ILE A 250 21.65 11.53 24.97
CA ILE A 250 21.36 12.21 23.72
C ILE A 250 21.39 11.20 22.58
N LEU A 251 20.37 11.25 21.73
CA LEU A 251 20.20 10.37 20.58
C LEU A 251 20.06 11.24 19.33
N GLU A 252 21.01 11.11 18.42
CA GLU A 252 20.94 11.77 17.11
C GLU A 252 19.93 11.07 16.24
N ILE A 253 19.02 11.85 15.61
CA ILE A 253 17.84 11.33 14.92
C ILE A 253 18.22 10.44 13.74
N ASN A 254 19.18 10.85 12.90
CA ASN A 254 19.55 10.10 11.70
C ASN A 254 20.28 8.79 12.06
N GLN A 255 21.18 8.81 13.05
CA GLN A 255 21.80 7.59 13.58
C GLN A 255 20.77 6.64 14.19
N LEU A 256 19.74 7.20 14.84
CA LEU A 256 18.64 6.40 15.37
C LEU A 256 17.80 5.77 14.27
N LEU A 257 17.52 6.49 13.19
CA LEU A 257 16.82 5.97 12.01
C LEU A 257 17.62 4.85 11.35
N GLU A 258 18.93 5.02 11.17
CA GLU A 258 19.83 3.99 10.66
C GLU A 258 19.84 2.74 11.55
N ARG A 259 19.98 2.91 12.84
CA ARG A 259 19.95 1.79 13.82
C ARG A 259 18.63 1.01 13.76
N GLU A 260 17.52 1.69 13.57
CA GLU A 260 16.19 1.07 13.40
C GLU A 260 15.96 0.57 11.96
N GLN A 261 16.93 0.78 11.07
CA GLN A 261 16.85 0.43 9.64
C GLN A 261 15.67 1.12 8.94
N ILE A 262 15.44 2.38 9.27
CA ILE A 262 14.40 3.22 8.66
C ILE A 262 15.07 4.04 7.58
N GLU A 263 14.67 3.82 6.35
CA GLU A 263 15.20 4.50 5.18
C GLU A 263 14.37 5.75 4.88
N VAL A 264 15.03 6.91 4.87
CA VAL A 264 14.43 8.21 4.56
C VAL A 264 15.24 8.86 3.43
N PRO A 265 14.60 9.58 2.48
CA PRO A 265 15.30 10.17 1.33
C PRO A 265 16.33 11.21 1.72
N ASP A 266 16.05 12.00 2.76
CA ASP A 266 16.86 13.14 3.20
C ASP A 266 17.19 13.07 4.68
N GLU A 267 18.25 13.79 5.11
CA GLU A 267 18.56 13.97 6.53
C GLU A 267 17.36 14.61 7.26
N GLN A 268 17.02 14.06 8.41
CA GLN A 268 15.88 14.50 9.19
C GLN A 268 16.33 15.44 10.31
N ASP A 269 15.78 16.65 10.33
CA ASP A 269 15.95 17.58 11.43
C ASP A 269 15.03 17.28 12.63
N PHE A 270 13.95 16.52 12.39
CA PHE A 270 12.90 16.25 13.37
C PHE A 270 12.60 14.77 13.51
N SER A 271 12.10 14.37 14.67
CA SER A 271 11.75 12.97 14.96
C SER A 271 10.41 12.48 14.35
N SER A 272 9.77 13.29 13.51
CA SER A 272 8.48 12.98 12.88
C SER A 272 8.51 11.68 12.05
N ALA A 273 9.56 11.46 11.27
CA ALA A 273 9.72 10.23 10.47
C ALA A 273 9.76 8.97 11.36
N LEU A 274 10.47 9.01 12.48
CA LEU A 274 10.51 7.91 13.45
C LEU A 274 9.10 7.57 13.97
N TYR A 275 8.34 8.58 14.41
CA TYR A 275 7.01 8.38 14.98
C TYR A 275 5.99 7.96 13.94
N CYS A 276 6.06 8.50 12.74
CA CYS A 276 5.21 8.07 11.63
C CYS A 276 5.49 6.61 11.23
N HIS A 277 6.78 6.22 11.20
CA HIS A 277 7.13 4.81 10.98
C HIS A 277 6.56 3.90 12.07
N LEU A 278 6.71 4.26 13.35
CA LEU A 278 6.12 3.53 14.46
C LEU A 278 4.59 3.43 14.34
N ALA A 279 3.93 4.53 13.97
CA ALA A 279 2.49 4.55 13.70
C ALA A 279 2.13 3.63 12.53
N SER A 280 2.91 3.54 11.48
CA SER A 280 2.65 2.70 10.31
C SER A 280 2.60 1.21 10.64
N LYS A 281 3.32 0.76 11.66
CA LYS A 281 3.43 -0.66 12.05
C LYS A 281 2.17 -1.23 12.71
N LYS A 282 1.36 -0.41 13.39
CA LYS A 282 0.26 -0.88 14.26
C LYS A 282 -1.12 -0.40 13.83
N LEU A 283 -1.74 -1.08 12.88
CA LEU A 283 -3.05 -0.73 12.32
C LEU A 283 -4.25 -0.82 13.29
N THR A 284 -4.10 -1.41 14.46
CA THR A 284 -5.21 -1.67 15.39
C THR A 284 -5.37 -0.63 16.49
N ILE A 285 -4.33 0.18 16.76
CA ILE A 285 -4.36 1.17 17.84
C ILE A 285 -5.24 2.35 17.42
N ASN A 286 -6.12 2.75 18.32
CA ASN A 286 -6.94 3.94 18.19
C ASN A 286 -7.13 4.57 19.57
N HIS A 287 -6.84 5.86 19.72
CA HIS A 287 -7.05 6.60 20.96
C HIS A 287 -8.28 7.50 20.85
N TYR A 288 -8.44 8.21 19.74
CA TYR A 288 -9.44 9.26 19.63
C TYR A 288 -10.53 9.03 18.59
N ALA A 289 -10.23 8.31 17.46
CA ALA A 289 -11.20 8.21 16.40
C ALA A 289 -12.52 7.60 16.86
N LEU A 290 -13.58 8.33 16.61
CA LEU A 290 -14.95 7.95 16.98
C LEU A 290 -15.46 6.79 16.11
N PRO A 291 -16.43 6.00 16.58
CA PRO A 291 -17.00 4.90 15.80
C PRO A 291 -17.50 5.32 14.41
N LYS A 292 -18.11 6.51 14.29
CA LYS A 292 -18.59 7.06 13.02
C LYS A 292 -17.46 7.25 12.01
N GLN A 293 -16.33 7.82 12.45
CA GLN A 293 -15.15 8.09 11.61
C GLN A 293 -14.44 6.81 11.14
N ARG A 294 -14.56 5.73 11.93
CA ARG A 294 -13.98 4.42 11.61
C ARG A 294 -14.90 3.52 10.79
N ARG A 295 -16.11 3.98 10.43
CA ARG A 295 -17.10 3.21 9.68
C ARG A 295 -16.52 2.60 8.40
N TYR A 296 -15.85 3.41 7.58
CA TYR A 296 -15.26 2.94 6.33
C TYR A 296 -14.09 1.98 6.54
N PHE A 297 -13.33 2.12 7.61
CA PHE A 297 -12.29 1.15 7.99
C PHE A 297 -12.89 -0.20 8.42
N GLN A 298 -14.01 -0.19 9.13
CA GLN A 298 -14.71 -1.42 9.47
C GLN A 298 -15.24 -2.12 8.21
N LEU A 299 -15.85 -1.37 7.29
CA LEU A 299 -16.29 -1.88 6.00
C LEU A 299 -15.12 -2.45 5.18
N HIS A 300 -13.97 -1.75 5.17
CA HIS A 300 -12.75 -2.25 4.52
C HIS A 300 -12.29 -3.59 5.11
N LYS A 301 -12.31 -3.74 6.44
CA LYS A 301 -11.98 -5.03 7.09
C LYS A 301 -12.95 -6.14 6.69
N VAL A 302 -14.26 -5.86 6.67
CA VAL A 302 -15.27 -6.83 6.24
C VAL A 302 -15.03 -7.23 4.79
N SER A 303 -14.81 -6.26 3.90
CA SER A 303 -14.49 -6.51 2.49
C SER A 303 -13.25 -7.38 2.32
N LEU A 304 -12.19 -7.11 3.09
CA LEU A 304 -10.97 -7.94 3.08
C LEU A 304 -11.27 -9.37 3.56
N GLY A 305 -12.05 -9.50 4.64
CA GLY A 305 -12.48 -10.80 5.15
C GLY A 305 -13.29 -11.60 4.13
N LEU A 306 -14.22 -10.94 3.42
CA LEU A 306 -14.99 -11.56 2.34
C LEU A 306 -14.11 -12.00 1.17
N LYS A 307 -13.11 -11.18 0.78
CA LYS A 307 -12.15 -11.56 -0.26
C LYS A 307 -11.36 -12.82 0.13
N VAL A 308 -10.86 -12.88 1.36
CA VAL A 308 -10.15 -14.06 1.88
C VAL A 308 -11.07 -15.28 1.91
N ALA A 309 -12.31 -15.12 2.38
CA ALA A 309 -13.30 -16.21 2.38
C ALA A 309 -13.63 -16.69 0.96
N SER A 310 -13.74 -15.78 -0.01
CA SER A 310 -13.96 -16.14 -1.42
C SER A 310 -12.80 -16.95 -1.99
N ILE A 311 -11.56 -16.54 -1.72
CA ILE A 311 -10.36 -17.28 -2.14
C ILE A 311 -10.34 -18.67 -1.51
N ALA A 312 -10.65 -18.78 -0.22
CA ALA A 312 -10.74 -20.07 0.46
C ALA A 312 -11.81 -20.98 -0.13
N LEU A 313 -12.98 -20.43 -0.48
CA LEU A 313 -14.05 -21.16 -1.16
C LEU A 313 -13.62 -21.69 -2.54
N VAL A 314 -12.95 -20.85 -3.32
CA VAL A 314 -12.39 -21.25 -4.62
C VAL A 314 -11.36 -22.36 -4.46
N ALA A 315 -10.46 -22.25 -3.46
CA ALA A 315 -9.46 -23.28 -3.19
C ALA A 315 -10.11 -24.62 -2.79
N VAL A 316 -11.16 -24.59 -1.95
CA VAL A 316 -11.94 -25.79 -1.59
C VAL A 316 -12.65 -26.37 -2.83
N GLY A 317 -13.27 -25.51 -3.66
CA GLY A 317 -13.90 -25.93 -4.90
C GLY A 317 -12.92 -26.61 -5.87
N PHE A 318 -11.71 -26.04 -5.99
CA PHE A 318 -10.64 -26.63 -6.80
C PHE A 318 -10.18 -27.98 -6.24
N GLY A 319 -10.04 -28.09 -4.91
CA GLY A 319 -9.72 -29.36 -4.24
C GLY A 319 -10.78 -30.45 -4.50
N LEU A 320 -12.06 -30.10 -4.47
CA LEU A 320 -13.14 -31.02 -4.81
C LEU A 320 -13.15 -31.39 -6.30
N ALA A 321 -12.87 -30.42 -7.18
CA ALA A 321 -12.77 -30.65 -8.62
C ALA A 321 -11.62 -31.62 -8.97
N THR A 322 -10.46 -31.45 -8.33
CA THR A 322 -9.32 -32.36 -8.53
C THR A 322 -9.61 -33.76 -8.06
N THR A 323 -10.26 -33.93 -6.90
CA THR A 323 -10.65 -35.29 -6.42
C THR A 323 -11.68 -35.95 -7.36
N SER A 324 -12.61 -35.16 -7.93
CA SER A 324 -13.57 -35.64 -8.92
C SER A 324 -12.90 -35.96 -10.25
N GLY A 325 -11.92 -35.16 -10.67
CA GLY A 325 -11.11 -35.39 -11.86
C GLY A 325 -10.29 -36.69 -11.79
N VAL A 326 -9.64 -36.93 -10.63
CA VAL A 326 -8.90 -38.18 -10.40
C VAL A 326 -9.83 -39.41 -10.46
N LYS A 327 -11.04 -39.30 -9.89
CA LYS A 327 -12.06 -40.36 -10.03
C LYS A 327 -12.50 -40.53 -11.50
N GLY A 328 -12.66 -39.42 -12.23
CA GLY A 328 -12.99 -39.43 -13.66
C GLY A 328 -11.92 -40.14 -14.52
N LEU A 329 -10.63 -39.89 -14.22
CA LEU A 329 -9.51 -40.58 -14.86
C LEU A 329 -9.52 -42.09 -14.56
N GLY A 330 -9.88 -42.47 -13.32
CA GLY A 330 -10.07 -43.88 -12.97
C GLY A 330 -11.17 -44.55 -13.84
N PHE A 331 -12.31 -43.88 -14.04
CA PHE A 331 -13.36 -44.36 -14.93
C PHE A 331 -12.93 -44.40 -16.40
N HIS A 332 -12.13 -43.42 -16.83
CA HIS A 332 -11.59 -43.41 -18.21
C HIS A 332 -10.70 -44.62 -18.46
N ASN A 333 -9.82 -44.99 -17.53
CA ASN A 333 -8.98 -46.18 -17.65
C ASN A 333 -9.84 -47.47 -17.74
N THR A 334 -10.92 -47.54 -16.96
CA THR A 334 -11.85 -48.67 -17.01
C THR A 334 -12.60 -48.74 -18.36
N ILE A 335 -12.94 -47.57 -18.92
CA ILE A 335 -13.56 -47.49 -20.27
C ILE A 335 -12.57 -47.95 -21.35
N VAL A 336 -11.29 -47.51 -21.25
CA VAL A 336 -10.25 -47.93 -22.20
C VAL A 336 -10.03 -49.44 -22.15
N GLU A 337 -9.96 -50.05 -20.95
CA GLU A 337 -9.85 -51.50 -20.80
C GLU A 337 -11.07 -52.26 -21.39
N THR A 338 -12.28 -51.75 -21.10
CA THR A 338 -13.51 -52.37 -21.68
C THR A 338 -13.59 -52.19 -23.18
N THR A 339 -13.12 -51.05 -23.71
CA THR A 339 -13.09 -50.84 -25.18
C THR A 339 -12.06 -51.75 -25.87
N GLN A 340 -10.89 -51.96 -25.23
CA GLN A 340 -9.91 -52.94 -25.74
C GLN A 340 -10.44 -54.38 -25.72
N LEU A 341 -11.16 -54.75 -24.67
CA LEU A 341 -11.86 -56.03 -24.60
C LEU A 341 -12.94 -56.16 -25.69
N GLU A 342 -13.72 -55.10 -25.92
CA GLU A 342 -14.71 -55.05 -26.98
C GLU A 342 -14.07 -55.22 -28.37
N GLN A 343 -12.97 -54.48 -28.63
CA GLN A 343 -12.21 -54.61 -29.87
C GLN A 343 -11.65 -56.03 -30.07
N LYS A 344 -11.14 -56.63 -28.98
CA LYS A 344 -10.62 -58.00 -28.99
C LYS A 344 -11.71 -59.03 -29.29
N TYR A 345 -12.92 -58.82 -28.73
CA TYR A 345 -14.07 -59.69 -29.04
C TYR A 345 -14.64 -59.42 -30.44
N LYS A 346 -14.67 -58.18 -30.94
CA LYS A 346 -15.02 -57.80 -32.29
C LYS A 346 -14.04 -58.39 -33.31
N ALA A 347 -12.74 -58.33 -33.05
CA ALA A 347 -11.74 -58.95 -33.93
C ALA A 347 -11.89 -60.44 -33.99
N LYS A 348 -12.17 -61.09 -32.85
CA LYS A 348 -12.43 -62.53 -32.81
C LYS A 348 -13.75 -62.93 -33.49
N PHE A 349 -14.75 -62.06 -33.39
CA PHE A 349 -16.02 -62.21 -34.11
C PHE A 349 -15.85 -62.06 -35.64
N ASN A 350 -15.05 -61.04 -36.06
CA ASN A 350 -14.76 -60.86 -37.50
C ASN A 350 -13.89 -61.98 -38.07
N GLN A 351 -12.89 -62.48 -37.32
CA GLN A 351 -12.15 -63.68 -37.73
C GLN A 351 -13.05 -64.94 -37.90
N LEU A 352 -14.07 -65.06 -37.05
CA LEU A 352 -15.06 -66.15 -37.18
C LEU A 352 -16.09 -65.88 -38.27
N SER A 353 -16.33 -64.61 -38.65
CA SER A 353 -17.24 -64.24 -39.75
C SER A 353 -16.57 -64.22 -41.12
N GLU A 354 -15.25 -63.90 -41.20
CA GLU A 354 -14.46 -63.96 -42.43
C GLU A 354 -14.17 -65.36 -42.92
N SER A 355 -14.42 -66.39 -42.09
CA SER A 355 -14.48 -67.76 -42.58
C SER A 355 -15.76 -68.09 -43.41
N ARG A 356 -16.63 -67.06 -43.60
CA ARG A 356 -17.82 -67.12 -44.48
C ARG A 356 -17.94 -65.80 -45.23
N VAL A 357 -17.76 -65.88 -46.56
CA VAL A 357 -18.20 -64.94 -47.62
C VAL A 357 -17.15 -64.02 -48.19
N ASP A 358 -16.86 -64.23 -49.45
CA ASP A 358 -16.26 -63.29 -50.41
C ASP A 358 -17.01 -61.98 -50.50
N SER A 359 -16.31 -60.84 -50.35
CA SER A 359 -16.70 -59.59 -51.03
C SER A 359 -15.56 -58.57 -51.04
N THR A 360 -15.35 -58.10 -52.23
CA THR A 360 -14.41 -57.11 -52.73
C THR A 360 -14.56 -55.73 -52.08
N THR A 361 -13.64 -55.27 -51.21
CA THR A 361 -13.27 -53.86 -51.05
C THR A 361 -11.90 -53.76 -50.35
N SER A 362 -10.97 -53.08 -50.98
CA SER A 362 -9.55 -52.96 -50.55
C SER A 362 -9.39 -52.18 -49.24
N THR A 363 -8.76 -52.82 -48.26
CA THR A 363 -8.38 -52.23 -46.96
C THR A 363 -7.41 -51.04 -47.06
N SER A 364 -6.78 -50.81 -48.23
CA SER A 364 -5.88 -49.72 -48.50
C SER A 364 -6.58 -48.33 -48.60
N ASP A 365 -7.81 -48.32 -49.12
CA ASP A 365 -8.57 -47.08 -49.33
C ASP A 365 -9.13 -46.50 -48.03
N MET A 366 -9.46 -47.34 -47.04
CA MET A 366 -9.87 -46.88 -45.70
C MET A 366 -8.71 -46.29 -44.92
N ALA A 367 -7.50 -46.83 -45.05
CA ALA A 367 -6.31 -46.27 -44.35
C ALA A 367 -5.95 -44.87 -44.88
N HIS A 368 -6.16 -44.62 -46.17
CA HIS A 368 -5.93 -43.27 -46.74
C HIS A 368 -6.96 -42.25 -46.31
N ILE A 369 -8.21 -42.64 -46.08
CA ILE A 369 -9.25 -41.71 -45.55
C ILE A 369 -8.98 -41.37 -44.09
N VAL A 370 -8.61 -42.33 -43.25
CA VAL A 370 -8.27 -42.07 -41.83
C VAL A 370 -7.06 -41.17 -41.71
N GLN A 371 -5.99 -41.40 -42.49
CA GLN A 371 -4.82 -40.49 -42.51
C GLN A 371 -5.14 -39.09 -43.01
N ALA A 372 -6.10 -38.92 -43.91
CA ALA A 372 -6.54 -37.61 -44.37
C ALA A 372 -7.32 -36.84 -43.28
N VAL A 373 -8.16 -37.55 -42.51
CA VAL A 373 -8.91 -36.95 -41.37
C VAL A 373 -7.97 -36.58 -40.22
N GLU A 374 -7.01 -37.44 -39.83
CA GLU A 374 -6.01 -37.12 -38.82
C GLU A 374 -5.13 -35.91 -39.21
N LYS A 375 -4.79 -35.78 -40.50
CA LYS A 375 -4.05 -34.62 -41.00
C LYS A 375 -4.85 -33.32 -40.94
N ILE A 376 -6.16 -33.38 -41.02
CA ILE A 376 -7.04 -32.20 -40.90
C ILE A 376 -7.25 -31.84 -39.45
N GLU A 377 -7.47 -32.81 -38.54
CA GLU A 377 -7.61 -32.56 -37.10
C GLU A 377 -6.34 -31.96 -36.46
N ASN A 378 -5.14 -32.46 -36.80
CA ASN A 378 -3.89 -31.98 -36.23
C ASN A 378 -3.39 -30.65 -36.80
N LYS A 379 -4.04 -30.06 -37.80
CA LYS A 379 -3.56 -28.85 -38.47
C LYS A 379 -4.11 -27.53 -37.92
N TYR A 380 -5.12 -27.53 -37.05
CA TYR A 380 -5.89 -26.36 -36.67
C TYR A 380 -6.16 -26.18 -35.17
N LEU A 381 -5.29 -26.68 -34.28
CA LEU A 381 -5.48 -26.50 -32.83
C LEU A 381 -4.48 -25.52 -32.25
N VAL A 382 -4.56 -24.24 -32.67
CA VAL A 382 -4.10 -23.12 -31.83
C VAL A 382 -5.35 -22.41 -31.36
N ASP A 383 -5.69 -22.61 -30.08
CA ASP A 383 -6.84 -21.99 -29.44
C ASP A 383 -6.48 -20.58 -28.97
N PRO A 384 -7.21 -19.52 -29.40
CA PRO A 384 -6.99 -18.15 -28.93
C PRO A 384 -7.18 -17.99 -27.41
N GLU A 385 -7.90 -18.91 -26.77
CA GLU A 385 -8.22 -18.87 -25.34
C GLU A 385 -6.94 -18.76 -24.49
N SER A 386 -5.93 -19.55 -24.79
CA SER A 386 -4.66 -19.56 -24.07
C SER A 386 -3.95 -18.20 -24.10
N MET A 387 -3.98 -17.51 -25.25
CA MET A 387 -3.40 -16.19 -25.42
C MET A 387 -4.22 -15.11 -24.70
N PHE A 388 -5.56 -15.20 -24.73
CA PHE A 388 -6.45 -14.25 -24.06
C PHE A 388 -6.37 -14.37 -22.54
N VAL A 389 -6.23 -15.58 -22.00
CA VAL A 389 -6.02 -15.82 -20.57
C VAL A 389 -4.71 -15.17 -20.10
N LEU A 390 -3.62 -15.31 -20.86
CA LEU A 390 -2.34 -14.68 -20.53
C LEU A 390 -2.44 -13.16 -20.54
N ILE A 391 -3.04 -12.58 -21.59
CA ILE A 391 -3.24 -11.11 -21.69
C ILE A 391 -4.11 -10.63 -20.53
N SER A 392 -5.21 -11.31 -20.22
CA SER A 392 -6.11 -10.95 -19.14
C SER A 392 -5.41 -10.97 -17.78
N ARG A 393 -4.61 -12.00 -17.51
CA ARG A 393 -3.87 -12.13 -16.28
C ARG A 393 -2.82 -11.02 -16.12
N ASP A 394 -2.02 -10.78 -17.16
CA ASP A 394 -0.93 -9.81 -17.10
C ASP A 394 -1.45 -8.37 -17.08
N MET A 395 -2.62 -8.09 -17.69
CA MET A 395 -3.28 -6.79 -17.60
C MET A 395 -4.07 -6.58 -16.30
N SER A 396 -4.50 -7.63 -15.62
CA SER A 396 -5.24 -7.51 -14.35
C SER A 396 -4.45 -6.88 -13.21
N ILE A 397 -3.12 -6.84 -13.33
CA ILE A 397 -2.21 -6.19 -12.37
C ILE A 397 -2.38 -4.66 -12.41
N PHE A 398 -2.84 -4.12 -13.54
CA PHE A 398 -3.00 -2.69 -13.79
C PHE A 398 -4.48 -2.31 -13.83
N SER A 399 -5.07 -2.09 -12.65
CA SER A 399 -6.52 -1.84 -12.46
C SER A 399 -7.07 -0.63 -13.22
N ASP A 400 -6.19 0.30 -13.58
CA ASP A 400 -6.55 1.56 -14.23
C ASP A 400 -6.60 1.46 -15.76
N ILE A 401 -6.26 0.28 -16.32
CA ILE A 401 -6.22 0.03 -17.75
C ILE A 401 -7.37 -0.89 -18.15
N ARG A 402 -8.18 -0.46 -19.09
CA ARG A 402 -9.29 -1.26 -19.65
C ARG A 402 -9.02 -1.60 -21.11
N VAL A 403 -9.05 -2.88 -21.42
CA VAL A 403 -8.94 -3.40 -22.79
C VAL A 403 -10.23 -3.07 -23.56
N LYS A 404 -10.07 -2.50 -24.74
CA LYS A 404 -11.17 -2.19 -25.67
C LYS A 404 -11.33 -3.25 -26.74
N LYS A 405 -10.20 -3.65 -27.33
CA LYS A 405 -10.19 -4.52 -28.49
C LYS A 405 -8.95 -5.38 -28.50
N ILE A 406 -9.11 -6.66 -28.85
CA ILE A 406 -8.01 -7.57 -29.10
C ILE A 406 -8.21 -8.13 -30.51
N ASN A 407 -7.21 -7.95 -31.37
CA ASN A 407 -7.14 -8.62 -32.67
C ASN A 407 -6.07 -9.70 -32.57
N TRP A 408 -6.45 -10.95 -32.83
CA TRP A 408 -5.57 -12.12 -32.74
C TRP A 408 -5.49 -12.83 -34.10
N PHE A 409 -4.32 -13.30 -34.44
CA PHE A 409 -4.08 -14.12 -35.61
C PHE A 409 -2.80 -14.94 -35.47
N VAL A 410 -2.68 -16.00 -36.29
CA VAL A 410 -1.51 -16.88 -36.33
C VAL A 410 -0.68 -16.58 -37.58
N SER A 411 0.64 -16.54 -37.46
CA SER A 411 1.55 -16.27 -38.56
C SER A 411 2.80 -17.14 -38.49
N ASN A 412 3.35 -17.43 -39.66
CA ASN A 412 4.65 -18.11 -39.78
C ASN A 412 5.87 -17.18 -39.65
N ILE A 413 5.65 -15.89 -39.45
CA ILE A 413 6.67 -14.85 -39.34
C ILE A 413 6.34 -13.95 -38.16
N SER A 414 7.27 -13.78 -37.23
CA SER A 414 7.08 -12.96 -36.03
C SER A 414 6.80 -11.47 -36.30
N SER A 415 7.15 -10.96 -37.48
CA SER A 415 6.97 -9.57 -37.89
C SER A 415 5.71 -9.30 -38.73
N SER A 416 4.79 -10.26 -38.87
CA SER A 416 3.54 -10.07 -39.61
C SER A 416 2.65 -9.02 -38.93
N LEU A 417 2.04 -8.15 -39.74
CA LEU A 417 1.16 -7.05 -39.30
C LEU A 417 -0.31 -7.42 -39.59
N THR A 418 -1.22 -6.96 -38.72
CA THR A 418 -2.66 -7.02 -39.00
C THR A 418 -3.03 -6.11 -40.15
N THR A 419 -4.19 -6.31 -40.77
CA THR A 419 -4.69 -5.47 -41.86
C THR A 419 -4.80 -3.99 -41.43
N GLU A 420 -5.20 -3.74 -40.20
CA GLU A 420 -5.31 -2.39 -39.61
C GLU A 420 -3.93 -1.76 -39.35
N GLU A 421 -2.98 -2.51 -38.84
CA GLU A 421 -1.59 -2.07 -38.63
C GLU A 421 -0.89 -1.74 -39.98
N VAL A 422 -1.17 -2.51 -41.02
CA VAL A 422 -0.67 -2.24 -42.39
C VAL A 422 -1.20 -0.90 -42.92
N VAL A 423 -2.49 -0.59 -42.69
CA VAL A 423 -3.09 0.71 -43.09
C VAL A 423 -2.46 1.86 -42.34
N TRP A 424 -2.24 1.70 -41.02
CA TRP A 424 -1.61 2.70 -40.17
C TRP A 424 -0.13 2.92 -40.52
N GLU A 425 0.61 1.87 -40.76
CA GLU A 425 2.01 1.95 -41.19
C GLU A 425 2.17 2.60 -42.58
N LYS A 426 1.23 2.33 -43.49
CA LYS A 426 1.17 3.02 -44.79
C LYS A 426 0.87 4.53 -44.66
N ALA A 427 0.00 4.92 -43.72
CA ALA A 427 -0.26 6.32 -43.39
C ALA A 427 0.98 7.01 -42.80
N LYS A 428 1.72 6.33 -41.92
CA LYS A 428 2.97 6.82 -41.30
C LYS A 428 4.12 6.92 -42.31
N LYS A 429 4.22 6.01 -43.27
CA LYS A 429 5.23 6.05 -44.34
C LYS A 429 5.03 7.19 -45.32
N ARG A 430 3.81 7.71 -45.50
CA ARG A 430 3.54 8.90 -46.31
C ARG A 430 4.12 10.19 -45.68
N SER A 431 4.34 10.26 -44.40
CA SER A 431 4.96 11.38 -43.68
C SER A 431 6.48 11.25 -43.48
N LYS A 432 7.12 10.13 -43.86
CA LYS A 432 8.55 9.84 -43.60
C LYS A 432 9.39 9.85 -44.86
N ARG A 433 9.95 11.03 -45.19
CA ARG A 433 11.15 11.11 -46.05
C ARG A 433 12.47 11.31 -45.29
N LYS A 434 12.53 11.07 -43.95
CA LYS A 434 13.75 11.27 -43.14
C LYS A 434 13.73 10.49 -41.82
N ILE A 435 13.85 9.18 -41.79
CA ILE A 435 14.38 8.47 -40.60
C ILE A 435 15.04 7.14 -41.07
N GLU A 436 16.25 7.24 -41.55
CA GLU A 436 17.07 6.08 -41.92
C GLU A 436 18.06 5.61 -40.83
N LYS A 437 17.99 6.17 -39.59
CA LYS A 437 19.01 5.92 -38.56
C LYS A 437 18.57 5.12 -37.33
N ARG A 438 17.34 4.59 -37.27
CA ARG A 438 16.87 3.80 -36.10
C ARG A 438 16.61 2.31 -36.36
N LYS A 439 17.13 1.75 -37.48
CA LYS A 439 16.98 0.31 -37.83
C LYS A 439 17.99 -0.64 -37.17
N LYS A 440 18.69 -0.27 -36.10
CA LYS A 440 19.69 -1.17 -35.51
C LYS A 440 19.17 -2.10 -34.38
N ASN A 441 17.97 -1.95 -33.87
CA ASN A 441 17.46 -2.75 -32.75
C ASN A 441 16.09 -3.41 -33.00
N ALA A 442 15.62 -3.54 -34.23
CA ALA A 442 14.45 -4.37 -34.48
C ALA A 442 14.85 -5.86 -34.40
N PRO A 443 14.16 -6.71 -33.64
CA PRO A 443 14.42 -8.13 -33.62
C PRO A 443 14.32 -8.68 -35.04
N LYS A 444 15.34 -9.45 -35.48
CA LYS A 444 15.33 -10.08 -36.79
C LYS A 444 14.10 -10.97 -36.90
N ALA A 445 13.34 -10.83 -37.99
CA ALA A 445 12.16 -11.65 -38.26
C ALA A 445 12.56 -13.13 -38.18
N LYS A 446 11.99 -13.85 -37.20
CA LYS A 446 12.21 -15.29 -37.02
C LYS A 446 11.11 -16.04 -37.75
N LYS A 447 11.50 -17.11 -38.46
CA LYS A 447 10.52 -18.03 -39.05
C LYS A 447 10.14 -19.08 -37.98
N GLY A 448 8.88 -19.28 -37.75
CA GLY A 448 8.35 -20.17 -36.72
C GLY A 448 6.82 -20.13 -36.75
N PHE A 449 6.18 -20.68 -35.75
CA PHE A 449 4.73 -20.60 -35.60
C PHE A 449 4.43 -19.61 -34.45
N PHE A 450 3.83 -18.46 -34.76
CA PHE A 450 3.63 -17.39 -33.81
C PHE A 450 2.16 -17.02 -33.71
N GLU A 451 1.71 -16.83 -32.49
CA GLU A 451 0.48 -16.12 -32.16
C GLU A 451 0.79 -14.64 -31.99
N ILE A 452 0.03 -13.81 -32.64
CA ILE A 452 0.20 -12.36 -32.61
C ILE A 452 -1.11 -11.74 -32.16
N ALA A 453 -1.07 -10.98 -31.07
CA ALA A 453 -2.20 -10.21 -30.58
C ALA A 453 -1.89 -8.71 -30.60
N SER A 454 -2.81 -7.92 -31.16
CA SER A 454 -2.81 -6.46 -31.07
C SER A 454 -3.91 -6.05 -30.10
N VAL A 455 -3.51 -5.42 -29.00
CA VAL A 455 -4.39 -5.01 -27.90
C VAL A 455 -4.52 -3.50 -27.89
N GLU A 456 -5.75 -3.00 -27.99
CA GLU A 456 -6.09 -1.60 -27.77
C GLU A 456 -6.73 -1.45 -26.39
N ALA A 457 -6.21 -0.52 -25.59
CA ALA A 457 -6.68 -0.26 -24.25
C ALA A 457 -6.80 1.24 -23.96
N GLU A 458 -7.53 1.60 -22.93
CA GLU A 458 -7.67 2.97 -22.45
C GLU A 458 -7.48 3.05 -20.94
N PHE A 459 -6.95 4.17 -20.47
CA PHE A 459 -6.86 4.46 -19.05
C PHE A 459 -8.21 4.92 -18.51
N LEU A 460 -8.66 4.31 -17.41
CA LEU A 460 -9.86 4.72 -16.67
C LEU A 460 -9.53 5.93 -15.80
N ASN A 461 -10.48 6.86 -15.72
CA ASN A 461 -10.39 8.04 -14.84
C ASN A 461 -9.14 8.92 -15.09
N PHE A 462 -8.78 9.09 -16.37
CA PHE A 462 -7.65 9.94 -16.71
C PHE A 462 -7.93 11.40 -16.36
N ASP A 463 -7.11 11.97 -15.47
CA ASP A 463 -7.24 13.32 -14.91
C ASP A 463 -6.38 14.39 -15.61
N GLY A 464 -5.73 14.03 -16.73
CA GLY A 464 -4.80 14.91 -17.46
C GLY A 464 -3.33 14.73 -17.05
N ASN A 465 -3.01 13.87 -16.09
CA ASN A 465 -1.63 13.59 -15.66
C ASN A 465 -0.93 12.60 -16.60
N TYR A 466 -0.42 13.10 -17.72
CA TYR A 466 0.32 12.29 -18.70
C TYR A 466 1.61 11.64 -18.14
N ARG A 467 2.23 12.23 -17.12
CA ARG A 467 3.43 11.63 -16.50
C ARG A 467 3.12 10.28 -15.85
N TYR A 468 2.05 10.22 -15.11
CA TYR A 468 1.59 8.98 -14.48
C TYR A 468 1.29 7.91 -15.54
N VAL A 469 0.52 8.28 -16.56
CA VAL A 469 0.11 7.35 -17.62
C VAL A 469 1.31 6.82 -18.42
N LEU A 470 2.29 7.68 -18.72
CA LEU A 470 3.51 7.25 -19.42
C LEU A 470 4.35 6.30 -18.56
N SER A 471 4.50 6.58 -17.27
CA SER A 471 5.18 5.66 -16.35
C SER A 471 4.46 4.32 -16.26
N ALA A 472 3.14 4.31 -16.14
CA ALA A 472 2.33 3.10 -16.09
C ALA A 472 2.45 2.27 -17.39
N VAL A 473 2.58 2.91 -18.56
CA VAL A 473 2.83 2.22 -19.84
C VAL A 473 4.21 1.58 -19.86
N ASP A 474 5.24 2.28 -19.38
CA ASP A 474 6.60 1.73 -19.32
C ASP A 474 6.69 0.56 -18.32
N ASP A 475 6.01 0.67 -17.17
CA ASP A 475 5.93 -0.40 -16.18
C ASP A 475 5.17 -1.63 -16.72
N LEU A 476 4.09 -1.42 -17.46
CA LEU A 476 3.33 -2.48 -18.13
C LEU A 476 4.19 -3.18 -19.18
N GLU A 477 4.86 -2.43 -20.07
CA GLU A 477 5.73 -2.98 -21.11
C GLU A 477 6.86 -3.83 -20.48
N LYS A 478 7.45 -3.32 -19.41
CA LYS A 478 8.50 -4.01 -18.67
C LYS A 478 7.98 -5.28 -18.00
N SER A 479 6.87 -5.18 -17.27
CA SER A 479 6.25 -6.33 -16.58
C SER A 479 5.89 -7.45 -17.56
N MET A 480 5.26 -7.12 -18.70
CA MET A 480 4.91 -8.11 -19.72
C MET A 480 6.14 -8.70 -20.41
N SER A 481 7.19 -7.90 -20.63
CA SER A 481 8.44 -8.39 -21.24
C SER A 481 9.22 -9.32 -20.30
N GLU A 482 9.18 -9.06 -18.99
CA GLU A 482 9.86 -9.86 -17.98
C GLU A 482 9.06 -11.11 -17.57
N SER A 483 7.77 -11.20 -17.91
CA SER A 483 6.93 -12.36 -17.60
C SER A 483 7.36 -13.67 -18.27
N GLY A 484 8.17 -13.60 -19.32
CA GLY A 484 8.62 -14.75 -20.11
C GLY A 484 7.54 -15.43 -20.95
N ASN A 485 6.32 -14.90 -20.96
CA ASN A 485 5.17 -15.45 -21.68
C ASN A 485 5.15 -15.06 -23.17
N TYR A 486 5.86 -13.98 -23.52
CA TYR A 486 5.86 -13.43 -24.87
C TYR A 486 7.27 -13.45 -25.47
N PHE A 487 7.35 -13.74 -26.76
CA PHE A 487 8.59 -13.61 -27.54
C PHE A 487 9.01 -12.16 -27.75
N SER A 488 8.02 -11.27 -27.96
CA SER A 488 8.22 -9.83 -27.96
C SER A 488 6.97 -9.08 -27.53
N VAL A 489 7.17 -7.98 -26.82
CA VAL A 489 6.18 -7.00 -26.41
C VAL A 489 6.58 -5.66 -27.02
N GLU A 490 5.68 -4.98 -27.70
CA GLU A 490 5.94 -3.69 -28.33
C GLU A 490 4.77 -2.74 -28.11
N VAL A 491 5.04 -1.53 -27.63
CA VAL A 491 4.03 -0.46 -27.53
C VAL A 491 3.85 0.20 -28.88
N THR A 492 2.73 -0.05 -29.54
CA THR A 492 2.41 0.47 -30.88
C THR A 492 1.80 1.86 -30.85
N LYS A 493 1.10 2.20 -29.76
CA LYS A 493 0.48 3.52 -29.54
C LYS A 493 0.69 3.95 -28.10
N ARG A 494 1.31 5.12 -27.89
CA ARG A 494 1.46 5.74 -26.58
C ARG A 494 0.37 6.79 -26.34
N PRO A 495 -0.09 6.98 -25.10
CA PRO A 495 -1.12 7.96 -24.73
C PRO A 495 -0.78 9.40 -25.11
N LEU A 496 0.51 9.72 -25.14
CA LEU A 496 1.04 10.99 -25.63
C LEU A 496 2.18 10.71 -26.61
N ASP A 497 2.04 11.16 -27.85
CA ASP A 497 3.08 11.03 -28.88
C ASP A 497 4.08 12.17 -28.71
N ILE A 498 5.15 11.91 -27.92
CA ILE A 498 6.24 12.88 -27.72
C ILE A 498 7.27 12.67 -28.84
N GLU A 499 6.94 13.11 -30.06
CA GLU A 499 7.96 13.26 -31.10
C GLU A 499 8.70 14.59 -30.86
N PRO A 500 10.07 14.59 -30.86
CA PRO A 500 10.88 15.80 -30.56
C PRO A 500 10.68 16.98 -31.50
N GLU A 501 9.98 16.81 -32.63
CA GLU A 501 9.80 17.79 -33.69
C GLU A 501 8.39 18.39 -33.78
N LYS A 502 7.41 17.94 -32.99
CA LYS A 502 6.08 18.53 -32.95
C LYS A 502 5.94 19.48 -31.77
N ARG A 503 5.69 20.77 -32.04
CA ARG A 503 5.27 21.71 -31.00
C ARG A 503 3.98 21.21 -30.39
N LEU A 504 4.00 20.99 -29.07
CA LEU A 504 2.81 20.77 -28.25
C LEU A 504 1.92 22.02 -28.36
N SER A 505 0.90 22.01 -29.21
CA SER A 505 -0.18 22.96 -29.17
C SER A 505 -1.23 22.45 -28.19
N GLY A 506 -1.02 22.69 -26.91
CA GLY A 506 -2.02 22.51 -25.86
C GLY A 506 -2.43 23.88 -25.38
N ASP A 507 -3.66 24.28 -25.65
CA ASP A 507 -4.30 25.43 -25.02
C ASP A 507 -4.43 25.11 -23.51
N ALA A 508 -3.57 25.74 -22.69
CA ALA A 508 -3.71 25.78 -21.25
C ALA A 508 -4.76 26.85 -20.94
N GLY A 509 -6.02 26.51 -21.06
CA GLY A 509 -7.06 27.45 -20.75
C GLY A 509 -8.47 26.91 -20.97
N VAL A 510 -9.19 26.79 -19.85
CA VAL A 510 -10.64 26.75 -19.75
C VAL A 510 -11.33 25.51 -20.29
N LEU A 511 -11.57 24.59 -19.36
CA LEU A 511 -12.60 23.56 -19.45
C LEU A 511 -13.98 24.19 -19.76
N ARG A 512 -14.37 24.20 -21.00
CA ARG A 512 -15.75 24.36 -21.44
C ARG A 512 -16.10 23.23 -22.40
N GLY A 513 -16.98 22.35 -21.92
CA GLY A 513 -17.68 21.36 -22.76
C GLY A 513 -17.08 19.96 -22.68
N ASN A 514 -17.95 18.96 -22.50
CA ASN A 514 -17.79 17.50 -22.39
C ASN A 514 -16.85 16.83 -23.43
N LEU A 515 -15.59 17.15 -23.47
CA LEU A 515 -14.58 16.33 -24.13
C LEU A 515 -13.84 15.53 -23.05
N GLN A 516 -14.25 14.29 -22.85
CA GLN A 516 -13.46 13.33 -22.10
C GLN A 516 -12.13 13.12 -22.84
N ILE A 517 -11.05 13.69 -22.30
CA ILE A 517 -9.70 13.42 -22.78
C ILE A 517 -9.42 11.94 -22.46
N LYS A 518 -9.22 11.13 -23.50
CA LYS A 518 -8.96 9.68 -23.36
C LYS A 518 -7.47 9.43 -23.56
N ALA A 519 -6.86 8.74 -22.64
CA ALA A 519 -5.50 8.22 -22.79
C ALA A 519 -5.60 6.79 -23.36
N GLU A 520 -5.22 6.62 -24.63
CA GLU A 520 -5.29 5.33 -25.33
C GLU A 520 -3.90 4.70 -25.48
N LEU A 521 -3.83 3.40 -25.32
CA LEU A 521 -2.64 2.56 -25.41
C LEU A 521 -2.84 1.48 -26.47
N GLY A 522 -1.82 1.21 -27.27
CA GLY A 522 -1.77 0.07 -28.16
C GLY A 522 -0.55 -0.80 -27.86
N LEU A 523 -0.78 -2.10 -27.74
CA LEU A 523 0.26 -3.11 -27.51
C LEU A 523 0.25 -4.16 -28.60
N ARG A 524 1.42 -4.62 -29.00
CA ARG A 524 1.61 -5.77 -29.85
C ARG A 524 2.36 -6.84 -29.09
N LEU A 525 1.75 -8.00 -28.98
CA LEU A 525 2.24 -9.14 -28.24
C LEU A 525 2.49 -10.30 -29.22
N VAL A 526 3.65 -10.90 -29.17
CA VAL A 526 4.02 -12.04 -30.01
C VAL A 526 4.43 -13.19 -29.10
N ARG A 527 3.81 -14.35 -29.29
CA ARG A 527 4.13 -15.61 -28.60
C ARG A 527 4.59 -16.66 -29.59
N GLU A 528 5.65 -17.37 -29.28
CA GLU A 528 6.10 -18.54 -30.08
C GLU A 528 5.37 -19.79 -29.58
N VAL A 529 4.66 -20.45 -30.46
CA VAL A 529 4.00 -21.74 -30.16
C VAL A 529 5.03 -22.85 -30.42
N LYS A 530 5.48 -23.52 -29.36
CA LYS A 530 6.27 -24.74 -29.48
C LYS A 530 5.34 -25.85 -29.89
N ARG A 531 5.64 -26.54 -30.98
CA ARG A 531 5.01 -27.84 -31.31
C ARG A 531 5.58 -28.85 -30.33
N ASP A 532 4.75 -29.43 -29.50
CA ASP A 532 5.09 -30.68 -28.87
C ASP A 532 5.15 -31.72 -30.01
N GLU A 533 6.31 -32.35 -30.20
CA GLU A 533 6.57 -33.40 -31.18
C GLU A 533 5.78 -34.69 -30.86
#